data_a2b8e698feb27ab1f8af5994b4a07dbe
#
_entry.id   a2b8e698feb27ab1f8af5994b4a07dbe
#
_cell.length_a   1.000
_cell.length_b   1.000
_cell.length_c   1.000
_cell.angle_alpha   90.00
_cell.angle_beta   90.00
_cell.angle_gamma   90.00
#
_symmetry.space_group_name_H-M   'P 1'
#
loop_
_entity.id
_entity.type
_entity.pdbx_description
1 polymer ?
#
loop_
_entity_poly.entity_id
_entity_poly.type
_entity_poly.pdbx_seq_one_letter_code
_entity_poly.pdbx_strand_id
1 'polypeptide(L)'
;MPWLEMRPMDQKVLFIADWLRQVACLSELCERYDISRKTGYKWIRRYHQGGVEALQERSRKPLHSPEQTPYRIRKAIIELRTRGRATRGPKKIQTLLQERFPDKPVPSRTTIYKVLHAEGLVPKRRRKRRVAPFVQPFKTVSEPNDLWSADFKGQFKLQNGQWCYPLTVMDHQSRYLLCCHAMTGTRFEETQQTFRRIFQQNGLPLRIRTDNGVPFATTATGGLSRLAIWWITLGILPERIESGKPQQNGRHERMHRTLKQEATSPAASSLASQQRLFDEFQHGYNEERPHEALQQKRPASCYQPSNRPYTDTPQEPTYPDYFVVRRVQGTGTVNCGGKMVYVSHLLKGHPVGLNEVDTGQWEVYFGPVKLGSFDERYAKGNSVPYLTLKSVTHVP
;
A
#
# COMPACT_ATOMS: atom_id res chain seq x y z
N MET A 1 -3.78 13.38 -56.88
CA MET A 1 -3.39 13.96 -55.59
C MET A 1 -4.65 14.45 -54.93
N PRO A 2 -4.96 14.03 -53.65
CA PRO A 2 -6.11 14.57 -52.97
C PRO A 2 -5.82 16.07 -52.69
N TRP A 3 -6.78 16.90 -52.97
CA TRP A 3 -6.73 18.33 -52.67
C TRP A 3 -6.63 18.50 -51.16
N LEU A 4 -5.65 19.30 -50.68
CA LEU A 4 -5.54 19.63 -49.26
C LEU A 4 -6.81 20.37 -48.84
N GLU A 5 -7.55 19.86 -47.88
CA GLU A 5 -8.64 20.60 -47.25
C GLU A 5 -8.09 21.92 -46.68
N MET A 6 -8.57 23.01 -47.19
CA MET A 6 -8.13 24.34 -46.76
C MET A 6 -8.60 24.59 -45.32
N ARG A 7 -7.70 25.05 -44.49
CA ARG A 7 -8.07 25.42 -43.11
C ARG A 7 -9.09 26.58 -43.10
N PRO A 8 -10.00 26.64 -42.14
CA PRO A 8 -10.99 27.73 -42.06
C PRO A 8 -10.37 29.13 -42.05
N MET A 9 -9.14 29.26 -41.57
CA MET A 9 -8.39 30.54 -41.62
C MET A 9 -8.01 30.92 -43.03
N ASP A 10 -7.53 29.98 -43.81
CA ASP A 10 -7.08 30.21 -45.21
C ASP A 10 -8.26 30.60 -46.09
N GLN A 11 -9.43 30.01 -45.89
CA GLN A 11 -10.69 30.42 -46.57
C GLN A 11 -11.12 31.84 -46.23
N LYS A 12 -10.95 32.29 -44.97
CA LYS A 12 -11.25 33.66 -44.57
C LYS A 12 -10.30 34.66 -45.23
N VAL A 13 -9.01 34.31 -45.31
CA VAL A 13 -7.99 35.14 -45.97
C VAL A 13 -8.30 35.27 -47.45
N LEU A 14 -8.63 34.15 -48.13
CA LEU A 14 -9.02 34.17 -49.54
C LEU A 14 -10.29 34.96 -49.79
N PHE A 15 -11.33 34.81 -48.95
CA PHE A 15 -12.56 35.60 -49.03
C PHE A 15 -12.28 37.11 -48.92
N ILE A 16 -11.41 37.55 -48.00
CA ILE A 16 -11.02 38.94 -47.85
C ILE A 16 -10.16 39.41 -49.07
N ALA A 17 -9.26 38.57 -49.60
CA ALA A 17 -8.46 38.89 -50.76
C ALA A 17 -9.34 39.08 -52.02
N ASP A 18 -10.33 38.21 -52.26
CA ASP A 18 -11.26 38.32 -53.37
C ASP A 18 -12.15 39.56 -53.24
N TRP A 19 -12.57 39.86 -52.01
CA TRP A 19 -13.34 41.09 -51.72
C TRP A 19 -12.50 42.37 -52.00
N LEU A 20 -11.26 42.43 -51.57
CA LEU A 20 -10.35 43.56 -51.81
C LEU A 20 -10.04 43.74 -53.29
N ARG A 21 -9.95 42.66 -54.07
CA ARG A 21 -9.74 42.68 -55.54
C ARG A 21 -11.01 43.00 -56.31
N GLN A 22 -12.15 43.13 -55.64
CA GLN A 22 -13.47 43.37 -56.27
C GLN A 22 -13.79 42.30 -57.35
N VAL A 23 -13.42 41.05 -57.12
CA VAL A 23 -13.61 39.94 -58.07
C VAL A 23 -15.11 39.70 -58.38
N ALA A 24 -16.00 39.92 -57.39
CA ALA A 24 -17.42 39.78 -57.53
C ALA A 24 -18.14 40.63 -56.46
N CYS A 25 -19.46 40.81 -56.61
CA CYS A 25 -20.24 41.50 -55.56
C CYS A 25 -20.28 40.66 -54.26
N LEU A 26 -20.49 41.34 -53.09
CA LEU A 26 -20.46 40.65 -51.81
C LEU A 26 -21.43 39.46 -51.70
N SER A 27 -22.59 39.56 -52.37
CA SER A 27 -23.56 38.46 -52.39
C SER A 27 -23.04 37.23 -53.08
N GLU A 28 -22.42 37.37 -54.25
CA GLU A 28 -21.82 36.31 -55.03
C GLU A 28 -20.60 35.70 -54.32
N LEU A 29 -19.78 36.53 -53.64
CA LEU A 29 -18.68 36.05 -52.82
C LEU A 29 -19.20 35.20 -51.65
N CYS A 30 -20.26 35.64 -50.98
CA CYS A 30 -20.81 34.86 -49.88
C CYS A 30 -21.39 33.51 -50.34
N GLU A 31 -22.02 33.45 -51.52
CA GLU A 31 -22.44 32.17 -52.12
C GLU A 31 -21.25 31.30 -52.47
N ARG A 32 -20.23 31.83 -53.11
CA ARG A 32 -19.01 31.09 -53.48
C ARG A 32 -18.30 30.45 -52.31
N TYR A 33 -18.31 31.14 -51.14
CA TYR A 33 -17.63 30.63 -49.93
C TYR A 33 -18.61 29.95 -48.96
N ASP A 34 -19.85 29.71 -49.36
CA ASP A 34 -20.92 29.11 -48.57
C ASP A 34 -21.10 29.73 -47.18
N ILE A 35 -21.16 31.09 -47.16
CA ILE A 35 -21.36 31.85 -45.94
C ILE A 35 -22.52 32.82 -46.09
N SER A 36 -23.20 33.12 -44.96
CA SER A 36 -24.23 34.14 -44.98
C SER A 36 -23.63 35.54 -45.16
N ARG A 37 -24.39 36.47 -45.78
CA ARG A 37 -24.00 37.89 -45.92
C ARG A 37 -23.62 38.51 -44.57
N LYS A 38 -24.33 38.15 -43.49
CA LYS A 38 -24.02 38.59 -42.14
C LYS A 38 -22.62 38.15 -41.70
N THR A 39 -22.23 36.95 -42.08
CA THR A 39 -20.89 36.39 -41.82
C THR A 39 -19.83 37.10 -42.67
N GLY A 40 -20.13 37.38 -43.93
CA GLY A 40 -19.25 38.16 -44.79
C GLY A 40 -18.96 39.58 -44.25
N TYR A 41 -19.99 40.32 -43.90
CA TYR A 41 -19.83 41.63 -43.24
C TYR A 41 -19.08 41.59 -41.93
N LYS A 42 -19.26 40.52 -41.13
CA LYS A 42 -18.54 40.31 -39.89
C LYS A 42 -17.03 40.19 -40.14
N TRP A 43 -16.63 39.42 -41.14
CA TRP A 43 -15.22 39.20 -41.44
C TRP A 43 -14.55 40.43 -42.08
N ILE A 44 -15.25 41.14 -42.96
CA ILE A 44 -14.80 42.40 -43.55
C ILE A 44 -14.57 43.44 -42.43
N ARG A 45 -15.53 43.61 -41.52
CA ARG A 45 -15.40 44.53 -40.39
C ARG A 45 -14.21 44.19 -39.49
N ARG A 46 -13.97 42.90 -39.23
CA ARG A 46 -12.82 42.48 -38.43
C ARG A 46 -11.50 42.77 -39.12
N TYR A 47 -11.46 42.52 -40.40
CA TYR A 47 -10.25 42.84 -41.23
C TYR A 47 -9.95 44.36 -41.17
N HIS A 48 -10.92 45.21 -41.33
CA HIS A 48 -10.74 46.66 -41.19
C HIS A 48 -10.28 47.11 -39.80
N GLN A 49 -10.67 46.43 -38.77
CA GLN A 49 -10.31 46.75 -37.38
C GLN A 49 -8.90 46.28 -36.98
N GLY A 50 -8.37 45.21 -37.52
CA GLY A 50 -7.13 44.62 -37.06
C GLY A 50 -6.41 43.71 -38.06
N GLY A 51 -6.66 43.90 -39.37
CA GLY A 51 -5.99 43.18 -40.43
C GLY A 51 -6.24 41.67 -40.44
N VAL A 52 -5.31 40.91 -41.00
CA VAL A 52 -5.42 39.45 -41.12
C VAL A 52 -5.46 38.75 -39.77
N GLU A 53 -4.80 39.28 -38.76
CA GLU A 53 -4.79 38.72 -37.40
C GLU A 53 -6.15 38.73 -36.75
N ALA A 54 -7.01 39.72 -37.02
CA ALA A 54 -8.38 39.84 -36.51
C ALA A 54 -9.35 38.79 -37.11
N LEU A 55 -8.94 38.06 -38.18
CA LEU A 55 -9.72 36.97 -38.76
C LEU A 55 -9.64 35.66 -37.91
N GLN A 56 -8.77 35.60 -36.92
CA GLN A 56 -8.76 34.49 -35.96
C GLN A 56 -10.06 34.39 -35.18
N GLU A 57 -10.47 33.17 -34.87
CA GLU A 57 -11.64 32.94 -34.02
C GLU A 57 -11.41 33.49 -32.61
N ARG A 58 -12.26 34.35 -32.14
CA ARG A 58 -12.23 34.84 -30.76
C ARG A 58 -12.72 33.71 -29.83
N SER A 59 -12.14 33.62 -28.64
CA SER A 59 -12.63 32.69 -27.63
C SER A 59 -14.13 32.93 -27.34
N ARG A 60 -14.90 31.85 -27.38
CA ARG A 60 -16.35 31.87 -27.03
C ARG A 60 -16.59 31.77 -25.53
N LYS A 61 -15.52 31.70 -24.71
CA LYS A 61 -15.67 31.66 -23.26
C LYS A 61 -16.27 32.98 -22.74
N PRO A 62 -17.25 32.91 -21.84
CA PRO A 62 -17.75 34.10 -21.15
C PRO A 62 -16.60 34.83 -20.46
N LEU A 63 -16.62 36.16 -20.50
CA LEU A 63 -15.66 37.02 -19.77
C LEU A 63 -15.79 36.84 -18.25
N HIS A 64 -16.99 36.58 -17.78
CA HIS A 64 -17.31 36.31 -16.39
C HIS A 64 -17.99 34.94 -16.28
N SER A 65 -17.48 34.11 -15.39
CA SER A 65 -18.04 32.79 -15.02
C SER A 65 -18.37 32.82 -13.53
N PRO A 66 -19.66 33.10 -13.14
CA PRO A 66 -20.06 33.18 -11.73
C PRO A 66 -19.73 31.91 -10.91
N GLU A 67 -19.77 30.74 -11.57
CA GLU A 67 -19.49 29.45 -10.96
C GLU A 67 -17.97 29.06 -11.00
N GLN A 68 -17.11 30.00 -11.40
CA GLN A 68 -15.68 29.72 -11.41
C GLN A 68 -15.17 29.51 -9.98
N THR A 69 -14.47 28.40 -9.75
CA THR A 69 -13.83 28.14 -8.46
C THR A 69 -12.95 29.33 -8.04
N PRO A 70 -13.19 29.92 -6.85
CA PRO A 70 -12.44 31.09 -6.39
C PRO A 70 -10.93 30.84 -6.38
N TYR A 71 -10.15 31.86 -6.71
CA TYR A 71 -8.67 31.76 -6.78
C TYR A 71 -8.06 31.20 -5.49
N ARG A 72 -8.56 31.61 -4.31
CA ARG A 72 -8.12 31.11 -3.00
C ARG A 72 -8.29 29.61 -2.87
N ILE A 73 -9.39 29.05 -3.36
CA ILE A 73 -9.66 27.60 -3.34
C ILE A 73 -8.76 26.87 -4.36
N ARG A 74 -8.58 27.44 -5.57
CA ARG A 74 -7.67 26.87 -6.57
C ARG A 74 -6.23 26.79 -6.05
N LYS A 75 -5.75 27.90 -5.44
CA LYS A 75 -4.43 27.94 -4.80
C LYS A 75 -4.29 26.88 -3.72
N ALA A 76 -5.29 26.72 -2.86
CA ALA A 76 -5.29 25.70 -1.82
C ALA A 76 -5.27 24.26 -2.39
N ILE A 77 -5.98 24.00 -3.50
CA ILE A 77 -5.92 22.69 -4.20
C ILE A 77 -4.50 22.39 -4.66
N ILE A 78 -3.82 23.36 -5.26
CA ILE A 78 -2.45 23.22 -5.76
C ILE A 78 -1.48 23.01 -4.59
N GLU A 79 -1.58 23.83 -3.54
CA GLU A 79 -0.76 23.70 -2.32
C GLU A 79 -0.92 22.32 -1.69
N LEU A 80 -2.16 21.85 -1.47
CA LEU A 80 -2.41 20.52 -0.91
C LEU A 80 -1.87 19.40 -1.78
N ARG A 81 -1.81 19.58 -3.10
CA ARG A 81 -1.24 18.60 -4.03
C ARG A 81 0.27 18.58 -4.00
N THR A 82 0.92 19.73 -3.87
CA THR A 82 2.36 19.92 -3.99
C THR A 82 3.09 19.97 -2.64
N ARG A 83 2.36 20.07 -1.53
CA ARG A 83 2.94 20.14 -0.19
C ARG A 83 3.72 18.87 0.14
N GLY A 84 5.03 19.01 0.27
CA GLY A 84 5.95 17.91 0.54
C GLY A 84 5.97 16.86 -0.57
N ARG A 85 6.34 15.63 -0.21
CA ARG A 85 6.38 14.48 -1.14
C ARG A 85 5.02 13.76 -1.26
N ALA A 86 4.04 14.10 -0.43
CA ALA A 86 2.76 13.40 -0.36
C ALA A 86 1.89 13.58 -1.60
N THR A 87 1.55 12.49 -2.28
CA THR A 87 0.67 12.49 -3.45
C THR A 87 -0.80 12.38 -3.05
N ARG A 88 -1.50 13.52 -2.97
CA ARG A 88 -2.92 13.56 -2.61
C ARG A 88 -3.81 13.62 -3.86
N GLY A 89 -4.75 12.68 -3.98
CA GLY A 89 -5.75 12.66 -5.06
C GLY A 89 -6.97 13.54 -4.75
N PRO A 90 -7.87 13.81 -5.74
CA PRO A 90 -9.01 14.69 -5.58
C PRO A 90 -9.92 14.39 -4.39
N LYS A 91 -10.16 13.11 -4.07
CA LYS A 91 -10.98 12.72 -2.89
C LYS A 91 -10.38 13.22 -1.58
N LYS A 92 -9.07 13.02 -1.38
CA LYS A 92 -8.35 13.44 -0.18
C LYS A 92 -8.25 14.96 -0.09
N ILE A 93 -7.98 15.62 -1.22
CA ILE A 93 -7.94 17.08 -1.30
C ILE A 93 -9.31 17.67 -0.93
N GLN A 94 -10.41 17.05 -1.37
CA GLN A 94 -11.75 17.50 -1.02
C GLN A 94 -11.97 17.47 0.50
N THR A 95 -11.62 16.38 1.18
CA THR A 95 -11.73 16.26 2.64
C THR A 95 -10.90 17.33 3.35
N LEU A 96 -9.63 17.49 2.94
CA LEU A 96 -8.75 18.51 3.52
C LEU A 96 -9.21 19.96 3.26
N LEU A 97 -9.89 20.21 2.13
CA LEU A 97 -10.51 21.51 1.86
C LEU A 97 -11.73 21.75 2.75
N GLN A 98 -12.54 20.73 3.01
CA GLN A 98 -13.67 20.83 3.94
C GLN A 98 -13.21 21.18 5.35
N GLU A 99 -12.12 20.57 5.81
CA GLU A 99 -11.50 20.90 7.11
C GLU A 99 -10.92 22.33 7.13
N ARG A 100 -10.28 22.76 6.03
CA ARG A 100 -9.64 24.10 5.95
C ARG A 100 -10.64 25.24 5.74
N PHE A 101 -11.79 24.95 5.15
CA PHE A 101 -12.83 25.91 4.82
C PHE A 101 -14.23 25.40 5.20
N PRO A 102 -14.52 25.21 6.50
CA PRO A 102 -15.77 24.59 6.95
C PRO A 102 -17.01 25.37 6.50
N ASP A 103 -16.93 26.72 6.44
CA ASP A 103 -18.04 27.60 6.12
C ASP A 103 -18.19 27.91 4.63
N LYS A 104 -17.40 27.28 3.75
CA LYS A 104 -17.42 27.57 2.31
C LYS A 104 -17.76 26.34 1.49
N PRO A 105 -18.50 26.50 0.38
CA PRO A 105 -18.76 25.39 -0.53
C PRO A 105 -17.44 24.90 -1.13
N VAL A 106 -17.15 23.61 -0.92
CA VAL A 106 -15.97 22.94 -1.46
C VAL A 106 -16.28 22.37 -2.85
N PRO A 107 -15.40 22.56 -3.84
CA PRO A 107 -15.61 22.05 -5.19
C PRO A 107 -15.77 20.53 -5.23
N SER A 108 -16.52 20.05 -6.23
CA SER A 108 -16.67 18.63 -6.47
C SER A 108 -15.34 17.97 -6.84
N ARG A 109 -15.23 16.66 -6.68
CA ARG A 109 -14.04 15.88 -7.05
C ARG A 109 -13.64 16.08 -8.51
N THR A 110 -14.63 16.21 -9.39
CA THR A 110 -14.42 16.46 -10.83
C THR A 110 -13.83 17.84 -11.06
N THR A 111 -14.29 18.87 -10.34
CA THR A 111 -13.75 20.22 -10.42
C THR A 111 -12.29 20.25 -9.90
N ILE A 112 -12.02 19.61 -8.76
CA ILE A 112 -10.66 19.48 -8.23
C ILE A 112 -9.75 18.79 -9.24
N TYR A 113 -10.22 17.68 -9.87
CA TYR A 113 -9.48 16.99 -10.91
C TYR A 113 -9.18 17.90 -12.11
N LYS A 114 -10.17 18.69 -12.58
CA LYS A 114 -9.97 19.64 -13.69
C LYS A 114 -8.91 20.68 -13.36
N VAL A 115 -8.92 21.23 -12.14
CA VAL A 115 -7.89 22.18 -11.68
C VAL A 115 -6.51 21.51 -11.71
N LEU A 116 -6.36 20.34 -11.11
CA LEU A 116 -5.09 19.63 -11.10
C LEU A 116 -4.60 19.22 -12.51
N HIS A 117 -5.51 18.88 -13.40
CA HIS A 117 -5.19 18.55 -14.79
C HIS A 117 -4.71 19.76 -15.57
N ALA A 118 -5.36 20.91 -15.41
CA ALA A 118 -4.97 22.16 -16.04
C ALA A 118 -3.56 22.61 -15.62
N GLU A 119 -3.17 22.32 -14.37
CA GLU A 119 -1.84 22.63 -13.81
C GLU A 119 -0.79 21.51 -14.11
N GLY A 120 -1.13 20.50 -14.94
CA GLY A 120 -0.21 19.39 -15.26
C GLY A 120 0.11 18.43 -14.10
N LEU A 121 -0.62 18.54 -12.98
CA LEU A 121 -0.36 17.77 -11.75
C LEU A 121 -1.01 16.37 -11.74
N VAL A 122 -1.61 15.95 -12.87
CA VAL A 122 -2.21 14.61 -13.03
C VAL A 122 -1.33 13.76 -13.94
N PRO A 123 -0.66 12.73 -13.40
CA PRO A 123 0.16 11.84 -14.22
C PRO A 123 -0.71 11.02 -15.18
N LYS A 124 -0.22 10.78 -16.40
CA LYS A 124 -0.89 9.88 -17.37
C LYS A 124 -1.02 8.48 -16.78
N ARG A 125 -2.24 7.98 -16.68
CA ARG A 125 -2.51 6.63 -16.18
C ARG A 125 -2.08 5.58 -17.21
N ARG A 126 -1.13 4.71 -16.86
CA ARG A 126 -0.94 3.44 -17.56
C ARG A 126 -2.08 2.49 -17.17
N ARG A 127 -2.79 1.92 -18.16
CA ARG A 127 -3.79 0.88 -17.91
C ARG A 127 -3.09 -0.32 -17.26
N LYS A 128 -3.45 -0.65 -16.01
CA LYS A 128 -3.03 -1.86 -15.34
C LYS A 128 -4.17 -2.87 -15.39
N ARG A 129 -3.83 -4.15 -15.63
CA ARG A 129 -4.78 -5.26 -15.54
C ARG A 129 -5.39 -5.26 -14.13
N ARG A 130 -6.70 -5.29 -14.03
CA ARG A 130 -7.39 -5.44 -12.74
C ARG A 130 -7.28 -6.91 -12.34
N VAL A 131 -6.64 -7.19 -11.22
CA VAL A 131 -6.68 -8.50 -10.56
C VAL A 131 -7.88 -8.46 -9.61
N ALA A 132 -8.71 -9.49 -9.62
CA ALA A 132 -9.82 -9.61 -8.70
C ALA A 132 -9.30 -9.58 -7.24
N PRO A 133 -10.03 -8.95 -6.31
CA PRO A 133 -9.66 -9.00 -4.90
C PRO A 133 -9.75 -10.46 -4.43
N PHE A 134 -8.75 -10.86 -3.65
CA PHE A 134 -8.72 -12.17 -3.04
C PHE A 134 -9.79 -12.24 -1.94
N VAL A 135 -10.71 -13.16 -2.07
CA VAL A 135 -11.80 -13.41 -1.12
C VAL A 135 -11.55 -14.77 -0.48
N GLN A 136 -10.69 -14.83 0.53
CA GLN A 136 -10.58 -16.02 1.38
C GLN A 136 -10.88 -15.66 2.84
N PRO A 137 -11.49 -16.59 3.58
CA PRO A 137 -11.89 -16.34 4.96
C PRO A 137 -10.67 -16.46 5.91
N PHE A 138 -9.80 -15.45 5.90
CA PHE A 138 -9.04 -15.19 7.11
C PHE A 138 -10.01 -14.80 8.22
N LYS A 139 -9.69 -15.15 9.47
CA LYS A 139 -10.46 -14.65 10.62
C LYS A 139 -10.67 -13.15 10.47
N THR A 140 -11.92 -12.74 10.60
CA THR A 140 -12.29 -11.32 10.51
C THR A 140 -11.46 -10.49 11.50
N VAL A 141 -11.03 -9.33 11.04
CA VAL A 141 -10.34 -8.34 11.86
C VAL A 141 -11.37 -7.28 12.19
N SER A 142 -11.77 -7.18 13.44
CA SER A 142 -12.85 -6.29 13.91
C SER A 142 -12.30 -5.05 14.60
N GLU A 143 -11.21 -5.20 15.37
CA GLU A 143 -10.67 -4.13 16.22
C GLU A 143 -9.19 -3.86 15.94
N PRO A 144 -8.68 -2.68 16.35
CA PRO A 144 -7.24 -2.42 16.36
C PRO A 144 -6.52 -3.48 17.21
N ASN A 145 -5.32 -3.85 16.78
CA ASN A 145 -4.46 -4.85 17.41
C ASN A 145 -4.94 -6.32 17.31
N ASP A 146 -6.07 -6.59 16.66
CA ASP A 146 -6.43 -7.97 16.31
C ASP A 146 -5.39 -8.61 15.40
N LEU A 147 -4.89 -7.81 14.44
CA LEU A 147 -3.93 -8.25 13.46
C LEU A 147 -3.00 -7.11 13.04
N TRP A 148 -1.72 -7.31 13.24
CA TRP A 148 -0.71 -6.49 12.58
C TRP A 148 -0.17 -7.22 11.35
N SER A 149 0.17 -6.48 10.32
CA SER A 149 0.93 -7.00 9.17
C SER A 149 2.35 -6.46 9.23
N ALA A 150 3.34 -7.33 9.02
CA ALA A 150 4.75 -6.97 8.97
C ALA A 150 5.37 -7.45 7.66
N ASP A 151 6.18 -6.61 7.05
CA ASP A 151 6.80 -6.92 5.77
C ASP A 151 8.07 -6.09 5.56
N PHE A 152 9.05 -6.66 4.88
CA PHE A 152 10.18 -5.91 4.35
C PHE A 152 9.83 -5.35 2.98
N LYS A 153 9.78 -4.03 2.88
CA LYS A 153 9.73 -3.38 1.57
C LYS A 153 11.03 -3.67 0.84
N GLY A 154 10.97 -4.33 -0.30
CA GLY A 154 12.14 -4.75 -1.06
C GLY A 154 13.29 -3.71 -1.03
N GLN A 155 14.51 -4.20 -0.85
CA GLN A 155 15.70 -3.37 -0.64
C GLN A 155 15.96 -2.40 -1.79
N PHE A 156 16.62 -1.29 -1.46
CA PHE A 156 17.09 -0.30 -2.43
C PHE A 156 18.43 0.30 -1.96
N LYS A 157 19.19 0.83 -2.92
CA LYS A 157 20.45 1.50 -2.62
C LYS A 157 20.22 2.97 -2.25
N LEU A 158 20.86 3.41 -1.19
CA LEU A 158 21.02 4.80 -0.83
C LEU A 158 22.06 5.49 -1.77
N GLN A 159 22.13 6.81 -1.75
CA GLN A 159 23.07 7.54 -2.59
C GLN A 159 24.54 7.23 -2.27
N ASN A 160 24.86 6.88 -1.01
CA ASN A 160 26.20 6.41 -0.59
C ASN A 160 26.50 4.95 -0.98
N GLY A 161 25.62 4.29 -1.74
CA GLY A 161 25.77 2.89 -2.19
C GLY A 161 25.33 1.83 -1.17
N GLN A 162 25.03 2.19 0.07
CA GLN A 162 24.58 1.27 1.11
C GLN A 162 23.17 0.75 0.81
N TRP A 163 22.92 -0.53 1.08
CA TRP A 163 21.58 -1.11 0.98
C TRP A 163 20.72 -0.73 2.19
N CYS A 164 19.48 -0.37 1.90
CA CYS A 164 18.44 -0.14 2.91
C CYS A 164 17.33 -1.20 2.77
N TYR A 165 16.97 -1.82 3.89
CA TYR A 165 15.91 -2.83 4.02
C TYR A 165 14.81 -2.27 4.93
N PRO A 166 13.79 -1.60 4.40
CA PRO A 166 12.74 -1.02 5.23
C PRO A 166 11.85 -2.10 5.85
N LEU A 167 11.87 -2.20 7.18
CA LEU A 167 10.88 -2.97 7.93
C LEU A 167 9.66 -2.09 8.20
N THR A 168 8.50 -2.57 7.82
CA THR A 168 7.23 -1.88 8.06
C THR A 168 6.27 -2.77 8.84
N VAL A 169 5.60 -2.20 9.83
CA VAL A 169 4.56 -2.87 10.62
C VAL A 169 3.33 -1.99 10.65
N MET A 170 2.18 -2.55 10.34
CA MET A 170 0.93 -1.80 10.22
C MET A 170 -0.22 -2.54 10.89
N ASP A 171 -1.03 -1.84 11.65
CA ASP A 171 -2.32 -2.37 12.13
C ASP A 171 -3.30 -2.55 10.97
N HIS A 172 -3.88 -3.74 10.91
CA HIS A 172 -4.70 -4.13 9.78
C HIS A 172 -6.08 -3.47 9.75
N GLN A 173 -6.66 -3.17 10.90
CA GLN A 173 -7.98 -2.55 11.02
C GLN A 173 -7.87 -1.02 10.81
N SER A 174 -7.13 -0.33 11.63
CA SER A 174 -6.99 1.13 11.63
C SER A 174 -6.11 1.67 10.50
N ARG A 175 -5.32 0.82 9.84
CA ARG A 175 -4.29 1.22 8.87
C ARG A 175 -3.14 2.02 9.50
N TYR A 176 -3.06 2.08 10.81
CA TYR A 176 -2.02 2.79 11.51
C TYR A 176 -0.65 2.15 11.25
N LEU A 177 0.29 2.92 10.76
CA LEU A 177 1.66 2.49 10.49
C LEU A 177 2.45 2.58 11.79
N LEU A 178 2.62 1.43 12.47
CA LEU A 178 3.32 1.30 13.74
C LEU A 178 4.82 1.52 13.61
N CYS A 179 5.38 1.13 12.48
CA CYS A 179 6.81 1.20 12.21
C CYS A 179 7.11 1.36 10.74
N CYS A 180 8.08 2.22 10.44
CA CYS A 180 8.77 2.28 9.16
C CYS A 180 10.26 2.48 9.46
N HIS A 181 11.03 1.39 9.57
CA HIS A 181 12.40 1.42 10.05
C HIS A 181 13.40 1.05 8.96
N ALA A 182 14.42 1.92 8.78
CA ALA A 182 15.53 1.70 7.85
C ALA A 182 16.55 0.75 8.49
N MET A 183 16.67 -0.47 7.93
CA MET A 183 17.60 -1.48 8.42
C MET A 183 18.71 -1.74 7.39
N THR A 184 19.83 -2.28 7.87
CA THR A 184 20.97 -2.68 7.03
C THR A 184 20.83 -4.08 6.45
N GLY A 185 19.87 -4.86 6.96
CA GLY A 185 19.61 -6.24 6.56
C GLY A 185 18.33 -6.78 7.18
N THR A 186 18.10 -8.08 7.00
CA THR A 186 16.91 -8.78 7.54
C THR A 186 17.32 -9.74 8.68
N ARG A 187 18.32 -9.36 9.49
CA ARG A 187 18.82 -10.19 10.58
C ARG A 187 17.82 -10.31 11.72
N PHE A 188 17.79 -11.47 12.35
CA PHE A 188 16.88 -11.77 13.45
C PHE A 188 17.01 -10.75 14.60
N GLU A 189 18.24 -10.48 15.04
CA GLU A 189 18.53 -9.68 16.21
C GLU A 189 18.03 -8.22 16.05
N GLU A 190 18.33 -7.60 14.91
CA GLU A 190 17.89 -6.23 14.58
C GLU A 190 16.36 -6.16 14.44
N THR A 191 15.76 -7.18 13.81
CA THR A 191 14.32 -7.28 13.64
C THR A 191 13.62 -7.45 14.98
N GLN A 192 14.11 -8.36 15.84
CA GLN A 192 13.58 -8.57 17.19
C GLN A 192 13.65 -7.29 18.03
N GLN A 193 14.79 -6.60 18.00
CA GLN A 193 14.97 -5.33 18.74
C GLN A 193 13.97 -4.25 18.26
N THR A 194 13.70 -4.20 16.96
CA THR A 194 12.71 -3.30 16.41
C THR A 194 11.31 -3.65 16.91
N PHE A 195 10.93 -4.94 16.88
CA PHE A 195 9.64 -5.39 17.43
C PHE A 195 9.52 -5.13 18.94
N ARG A 196 10.59 -5.30 19.73
CA ARG A 196 10.58 -4.94 21.16
C ARG A 196 10.18 -3.49 21.36
N ARG A 197 10.77 -2.55 20.61
CA ARG A 197 10.41 -1.13 20.67
C ARG A 197 8.94 -0.88 20.31
N ILE A 198 8.46 -1.55 19.24
CA ILE A 198 7.06 -1.42 18.83
C ILE A 198 6.13 -1.94 19.93
N PHE A 199 6.44 -3.10 20.52
CA PHE A 199 5.63 -3.70 21.58
C PHE A 199 5.65 -2.87 22.88
N GLN A 200 6.78 -2.27 23.23
CA GLN A 200 6.87 -1.36 24.37
C GLN A 200 5.99 -0.12 24.21
N GLN A 201 5.89 0.40 23.00
CA GLN A 201 5.13 1.61 22.70
C GLN A 201 3.63 1.34 22.49
N ASN A 202 3.28 0.19 21.94
CA ASN A 202 1.91 -0.07 21.44
C ASN A 202 1.24 -1.30 22.09
N GLY A 203 1.92 -2.02 22.98
CA GLY A 203 1.44 -3.29 23.50
C GLY A 203 1.50 -4.42 22.46
N LEU A 204 0.91 -5.57 22.78
CA LEU A 204 0.98 -6.79 21.98
C LEU A 204 -0.30 -6.98 21.15
N PRO A 205 -0.20 -7.29 19.84
CA PRO A 205 -1.33 -7.69 19.03
C PRO A 205 -1.75 -9.13 19.34
N LEU A 206 -2.93 -9.54 18.89
CA LEU A 206 -3.33 -10.94 18.95
C LEU A 206 -2.60 -11.78 17.90
N ARG A 207 -2.39 -11.21 16.69
CA ARG A 207 -1.79 -11.91 15.55
C ARG A 207 -0.83 -10.99 14.79
N ILE A 208 0.22 -11.59 14.21
CA ILE A 208 1.09 -10.90 13.26
C ILE A 208 1.12 -11.69 11.97
N ARG A 209 0.69 -11.07 10.87
CA ARG A 209 0.73 -11.62 9.51
C ARG A 209 1.99 -11.17 8.79
N THR A 210 2.70 -12.14 8.21
CA THR A 210 3.93 -11.92 7.44
C THR A 210 3.88 -12.64 6.10
N ASP A 211 4.83 -12.31 5.24
CA ASP A 211 5.17 -13.17 4.11
C ASP A 211 5.96 -14.42 4.56
N ASN A 212 6.40 -15.23 3.60
CA ASN A 212 7.19 -16.42 3.83
C ASN A 212 8.71 -16.16 3.73
N GLY A 213 9.14 -14.91 3.74
CA GLY A 213 10.54 -14.51 3.67
C GLY A 213 11.25 -14.51 5.02
N VAL A 214 12.58 -14.57 4.96
CA VAL A 214 13.45 -14.39 6.15
C VAL A 214 13.35 -12.95 6.64
N PRO A 215 13.23 -12.69 7.96
CA PRO A 215 13.37 -13.60 9.10
C PRO A 215 12.05 -14.18 9.63
N PHE A 216 10.94 -13.96 8.94
CA PHE A 216 9.59 -14.30 9.42
C PHE A 216 9.30 -15.80 9.33
N ALA A 217 9.79 -16.46 8.28
CA ALA A 217 9.59 -17.88 8.06
C ALA A 217 10.91 -18.59 7.76
N THR A 218 10.90 -19.93 7.98
CA THR A 218 12.01 -20.81 7.64
C THR A 218 11.48 -22.10 7.03
N THR A 219 12.37 -22.92 6.48
CA THR A 219 12.06 -24.28 6.03
C THR A 219 11.99 -25.31 7.17
N ALA A 220 12.22 -24.88 8.42
CA ALA A 220 12.14 -25.75 9.59
C ALA A 220 10.72 -26.31 9.80
N THR A 221 10.59 -27.33 10.62
CA THR A 221 9.32 -28.00 10.94
C THR A 221 8.26 -26.98 11.38
N GLY A 222 7.05 -27.07 10.82
CA GLY A 222 6.00 -26.07 11.00
C GLY A 222 6.33 -24.70 10.40
N GLY A 223 7.49 -24.58 9.71
CA GLY A 223 7.95 -23.31 9.12
C GLY A 223 8.29 -22.23 10.13
N LEU A 224 8.38 -22.56 11.43
CA LEU A 224 8.64 -21.58 12.48
C LEU A 224 10.05 -21.01 12.38
N SER A 225 10.14 -19.68 12.43
CA SER A 225 11.40 -18.97 12.62
C SER A 225 11.65 -18.66 14.11
N ARG A 226 12.88 -18.27 14.46
CA ARG A 226 13.19 -17.76 15.81
C ARG A 226 12.26 -16.64 16.23
N LEU A 227 11.88 -15.78 15.28
CA LEU A 227 10.98 -14.65 15.51
C LEU A 227 9.55 -15.15 15.80
N ALA A 228 9.03 -16.11 15.03
CA ALA A 228 7.73 -16.72 15.25
C ALA A 228 7.65 -17.45 16.59
N ILE A 229 8.71 -18.18 16.98
CA ILE A 229 8.81 -18.82 18.30
C ILE A 229 8.72 -17.78 19.41
N TRP A 230 9.49 -16.69 19.32
CA TRP A 230 9.44 -15.61 20.30
C TRP A 230 8.04 -14.94 20.37
N TRP A 231 7.36 -14.72 19.24
CA TRP A 231 5.99 -14.20 19.25
C TRP A 231 5.01 -15.14 19.95
N ILE A 232 5.12 -16.46 19.71
CA ILE A 232 4.28 -17.46 20.38
C ILE A 232 4.47 -17.41 21.91
N THR A 233 5.72 -17.26 22.38
CA THR A 233 5.99 -17.13 23.82
C THR A 233 5.49 -15.82 24.43
N LEU A 234 5.17 -14.82 23.60
CA LEU A 234 4.48 -13.61 24.01
C LEU A 234 2.95 -13.70 23.85
N GLY A 235 2.42 -14.87 23.50
CA GLY A 235 0.98 -15.07 23.25
C GLY A 235 0.49 -14.39 21.97
N ILE A 236 1.36 -14.18 20.98
CA ILE A 236 1.02 -13.66 19.66
C ILE A 236 1.00 -14.82 18.67
N LEU A 237 -0.10 -14.97 17.92
CA LEU A 237 -0.21 -15.99 16.88
C LEU A 237 0.45 -15.51 15.57
N PRO A 238 1.51 -16.16 15.10
CA PRO A 238 2.05 -15.88 13.76
C PRO A 238 1.08 -16.40 12.70
N GLU A 239 0.76 -15.55 11.71
CA GLU A 239 -0.09 -15.87 10.58
C GLU A 239 0.72 -15.65 9.30
N ARG A 240 0.66 -16.58 8.36
CA ARG A 240 1.42 -16.49 7.11
C ARG A 240 0.50 -16.44 5.90
N ILE A 241 0.89 -15.64 4.90
CA ILE A 241 0.22 -15.68 3.61
C ILE A 241 0.55 -17.01 2.90
N GLU A 242 -0.40 -17.51 2.13
CA GLU A 242 -0.17 -18.67 1.28
C GLU A 242 0.89 -18.34 0.21
N SER A 243 1.74 -19.33 -0.08
CA SER A 243 2.75 -19.19 -1.13
C SER A 243 2.09 -18.84 -2.47
N GLY A 244 2.63 -17.82 -3.16
CA GLY A 244 2.11 -17.36 -4.44
C GLY A 244 0.83 -16.52 -4.36
N LYS A 245 0.32 -16.17 -3.17
CA LYS A 245 -0.87 -15.33 -2.99
C LYS A 245 -0.59 -13.99 -2.31
N PRO A 246 0.21 -13.10 -2.92
CA PRO A 246 0.55 -11.80 -2.33
C PRO A 246 -0.68 -10.92 -2.06
N GLN A 247 -1.80 -11.15 -2.76
CA GLN A 247 -3.05 -10.40 -2.56
C GLN A 247 -3.58 -10.49 -1.11
N GLN A 248 -3.20 -11.55 -0.36
CA GLN A 248 -3.54 -11.70 1.05
C GLN A 248 -2.93 -10.61 1.93
N ASN A 249 -1.84 -9.97 1.46
CA ASN A 249 -1.22 -8.79 2.09
C ASN A 249 -1.47 -7.48 1.31
N GLY A 250 -2.50 -7.43 0.46
CA GLY A 250 -2.76 -6.31 -0.47
C GLY A 250 -2.96 -4.94 0.21
N ARG A 251 -3.31 -4.93 1.51
CA ARG A 251 -3.39 -3.68 2.30
C ARG A 251 -1.99 -3.12 2.56
N HIS A 252 -1.06 -3.98 2.93
CA HIS A 252 0.33 -3.64 3.17
C HIS A 252 1.04 -3.24 1.87
N GLU A 253 0.83 -3.99 0.78
CA GLU A 253 1.35 -3.65 -0.55
C GLU A 253 0.91 -2.25 -1.03
N ARG A 254 -0.35 -1.87 -0.73
CA ARG A 254 -0.85 -0.53 -1.04
C ARG A 254 -0.10 0.56 -0.27
N MET A 255 0.20 0.33 1.00
CA MET A 255 1.02 1.21 1.81
C MET A 255 2.45 1.29 1.25
N HIS A 256 3.07 0.15 0.92
CA HIS A 256 4.40 0.10 0.30
C HIS A 256 4.50 0.87 -1.01
N ARG A 257 3.45 0.86 -1.83
CA ARG A 257 3.42 1.67 -3.05
C ARG A 257 3.45 3.17 -2.73
N THR A 258 2.76 3.59 -1.66
CA THR A 258 2.79 4.98 -1.20
C THR A 258 4.16 5.34 -0.63
N LEU A 259 4.72 4.48 0.21
CA LEU A 259 6.08 4.62 0.78
C LEU A 259 7.13 4.78 -0.33
N LYS A 260 7.06 3.94 -1.38
CA LYS A 260 7.96 4.03 -2.52
C LYS A 260 7.92 5.39 -3.20
N GLN A 261 6.73 5.95 -3.39
CA GLN A 261 6.56 7.22 -4.08
C GLN A 261 6.97 8.43 -3.23
N GLU A 262 6.78 8.34 -1.92
CA GLU A 262 6.89 9.49 -1.03
C GLU A 262 8.20 9.52 -0.23
N ALA A 263 8.82 8.36 0.03
CA ALA A 263 9.98 8.30 0.91
C ALA A 263 11.19 7.51 0.39
N THR A 264 11.09 6.81 -0.77
CA THR A 264 12.25 6.06 -1.30
C THR A 264 12.70 6.54 -2.68
N SER A 265 12.03 7.50 -3.28
CA SER A 265 12.35 8.01 -4.60
C SER A 265 12.27 9.54 -4.63
N PRO A 266 13.42 10.25 -4.68
CA PRO A 266 14.78 9.74 -4.64
C PRO A 266 15.15 9.20 -3.24
N ALA A 267 16.08 8.23 -3.20
CA ALA A 267 16.64 7.73 -1.95
C ALA A 267 17.50 8.80 -1.26
N ALA A 268 17.64 8.71 0.08
CA ALA A 268 18.48 9.62 0.84
C ALA A 268 19.98 9.29 0.71
N SER A 269 20.82 10.20 1.22
CA SER A 269 22.27 10.06 1.15
C SER A 269 22.84 9.01 2.11
N SER A 270 22.17 8.78 3.26
CA SER A 270 22.61 7.87 4.30
C SER A 270 21.43 7.18 4.99
N LEU A 271 21.69 6.12 5.75
CA LEU A 271 20.66 5.39 6.50
C LEU A 271 19.94 6.31 7.51
N ALA A 272 20.67 7.16 8.21
CA ALA A 272 20.10 8.12 9.17
C ALA A 272 19.19 9.16 8.48
N SER A 273 19.60 9.65 7.31
CA SER A 273 18.77 10.57 6.52
C SER A 273 17.54 9.86 5.94
N GLN A 274 17.68 8.58 5.58
CA GLN A 274 16.56 7.77 5.12
C GLN A 274 15.56 7.49 6.24
N GLN A 275 16.04 7.26 7.47
CA GLN A 275 15.16 7.11 8.63
C GLN A 275 14.33 8.36 8.87
N ARG A 276 14.94 9.55 8.80
CA ARG A 276 14.17 10.80 8.93
C ARG A 276 13.05 10.92 7.89
N LEU A 277 13.31 10.52 6.63
CA LEU A 277 12.26 10.48 5.60
C LEU A 277 11.17 9.46 5.92
N PHE A 278 11.52 8.36 6.55
CA PHE A 278 10.54 7.36 7.00
C PHE A 278 9.72 7.85 8.18
N ASP A 279 10.32 8.58 9.12
CA ASP A 279 9.63 9.18 10.26
C ASP A 279 8.63 10.26 9.79
N GLU A 280 9.04 11.12 8.85
CA GLU A 280 8.15 12.10 8.20
C GLU A 280 7.01 11.42 7.45
N PHE A 281 7.33 10.35 6.72
CA PHE A 281 6.32 9.56 6.02
C PHE A 281 5.33 8.92 6.98
N GLN A 282 5.81 8.29 8.05
CA GLN A 282 4.98 7.63 9.08
C GLN A 282 4.04 8.64 9.73
N HIS A 283 4.57 9.80 10.12
CA HIS A 283 3.77 10.89 10.68
C HIS A 283 2.70 11.36 9.68
N GLY A 284 3.09 11.73 8.47
CA GLY A 284 2.16 12.19 7.44
C GLY A 284 1.12 11.13 7.03
N TYR A 285 1.51 9.84 7.06
CA TYR A 285 0.61 8.73 6.76
C TYR A 285 -0.45 8.56 7.84
N ASN A 286 -0.07 8.65 9.12
CA ASN A 286 -0.95 8.42 10.25
C ASN A 286 -1.80 9.65 10.59
N GLU A 287 -1.19 10.85 10.63
CA GLU A 287 -1.82 12.04 11.20
C GLU A 287 -2.46 12.97 10.15
N GLU A 288 -1.91 12.99 8.92
CA GLU A 288 -2.37 13.97 7.94
C GLU A 288 -3.18 13.37 6.78
N ARG A 289 -3.00 12.08 6.50
CA ARG A 289 -3.52 11.45 5.30
C ARG A 289 -4.91 10.84 5.49
N PRO A 290 -5.98 11.39 4.85
CA PRO A 290 -7.28 10.73 4.85
C PRO A 290 -7.24 9.39 4.12
N HIS A 291 -7.85 8.36 4.68
CA HIS A 291 -7.90 7.02 4.10
C HIS A 291 -9.32 6.65 3.62
N GLU A 292 -9.45 6.30 2.35
CA GLU A 292 -10.75 5.93 1.76
C GLU A 292 -11.39 4.72 2.47
N ALA A 293 -10.57 3.75 2.86
CA ALA A 293 -11.04 2.55 3.59
C ALA A 293 -11.50 2.86 5.03
N LEU A 294 -11.18 4.02 5.56
CA LEU A 294 -11.59 4.53 6.87
C LEU A 294 -12.61 5.68 6.72
N GLN A 295 -13.37 5.72 5.64
CA GLN A 295 -14.33 6.80 5.37
C GLN A 295 -13.68 8.19 5.41
N GLN A 296 -12.47 8.32 4.89
CA GLN A 296 -11.61 9.50 4.90
C GLN A 296 -11.10 9.93 6.29
N LYS A 297 -11.29 9.12 7.34
CA LYS A 297 -10.62 9.35 8.63
C LYS A 297 -9.11 9.08 8.52
N ARG A 298 -8.36 9.64 9.44
CA ARG A 298 -6.91 9.42 9.58
C ARG A 298 -6.66 8.15 10.37
N PRO A 299 -5.61 7.35 10.07
CA PRO A 299 -5.27 6.17 10.85
C PRO A 299 -5.15 6.43 12.34
N ALA A 300 -4.50 7.54 12.73
CA ALA A 300 -4.32 7.91 14.14
C ALA A 300 -5.66 8.10 14.88
N SER A 301 -6.69 8.61 14.22
CA SER A 301 -8.01 8.76 14.86
C SER A 301 -8.78 7.43 15.02
N CYS A 302 -8.26 6.33 14.44
CA CYS A 302 -8.86 5.00 14.46
C CYS A 302 -8.03 3.98 15.23
N TYR A 303 -6.85 4.36 15.72
CA TYR A 303 -5.92 3.48 16.42
C TYR A 303 -5.85 3.82 17.90
N GLN A 304 -5.77 2.77 18.71
CA GLN A 304 -5.43 2.85 20.13
C GLN A 304 -4.42 1.75 20.45
N PRO A 305 -3.43 2.00 21.34
CA PRO A 305 -2.51 0.98 21.79
C PRO A 305 -3.25 -0.23 22.39
N SER A 306 -2.63 -1.40 22.31
CA SER A 306 -3.20 -2.64 22.85
C SER A 306 -3.24 -2.62 24.38
N ASN A 307 -4.32 -3.16 24.95
CA ASN A 307 -4.43 -3.38 26.40
C ASN A 307 -3.56 -4.54 26.91
N ARG A 308 -2.87 -5.26 26.02
CA ARG A 308 -1.93 -6.33 26.37
C ARG A 308 -0.53 -5.74 26.48
N PRO A 309 -0.03 -5.47 27.70
CA PRO A 309 1.29 -4.86 27.86
C PRO A 309 2.40 -5.84 27.44
N TYR A 310 3.48 -5.29 26.90
CA TYR A 310 4.69 -6.06 26.65
C TYR A 310 5.47 -6.25 27.96
N THR A 311 5.76 -7.51 28.28
CA THR A 311 6.71 -7.90 29.32
C THR A 311 7.88 -8.64 28.69
N ASP A 312 9.10 -8.35 29.12
CA ASP A 312 10.30 -8.98 28.53
C ASP A 312 10.51 -10.42 29.07
N THR A 313 9.52 -10.99 29.74
CA THR A 313 9.50 -12.36 30.23
C THR A 313 8.64 -13.25 29.31
N PRO A 314 9.24 -14.00 28.37
CA PRO A 314 8.50 -14.96 27.56
C PRO A 314 7.84 -16.02 28.45
N GLN A 315 6.58 -16.32 28.17
CA GLN A 315 5.84 -17.36 28.88
C GLN A 315 5.89 -18.67 28.08
N GLU A 316 6.04 -19.79 28.79
CA GLU A 316 5.93 -21.09 28.14
C GLU A 316 4.49 -21.30 27.66
N PRO A 317 4.28 -21.84 26.46
CA PRO A 317 2.95 -22.18 25.98
C PRO A 317 2.28 -23.21 26.90
N THR A 318 1.01 -22.99 27.20
CA THR A 318 0.17 -23.94 27.92
C THR A 318 -0.58 -24.83 26.96
N TYR A 319 -0.90 -26.04 27.41
CA TYR A 319 -1.59 -27.06 26.62
C TYR A 319 -2.79 -27.60 27.38
N PRO A 320 -3.84 -28.09 26.68
CA PRO A 320 -4.95 -28.80 27.31
C PRO A 320 -4.48 -30.05 28.08
N ASP A 321 -5.19 -30.43 29.11
CA ASP A 321 -4.82 -31.57 30.01
C ASP A 321 -4.69 -32.91 29.29
N TYR A 322 -5.37 -33.08 28.15
CA TYR A 322 -5.28 -34.30 27.36
C TYR A 322 -4.06 -34.34 26.44
N PHE A 323 -3.23 -33.29 26.39
CA PHE A 323 -1.97 -33.31 25.69
C PHE A 323 -0.85 -33.90 26.55
N VAL A 324 0.01 -34.71 25.94
CA VAL A 324 1.26 -35.12 26.58
C VAL A 324 2.32 -34.06 26.32
N VAL A 325 2.68 -33.30 27.35
CA VAL A 325 3.69 -32.24 27.23
C VAL A 325 5.09 -32.81 27.35
N ARG A 326 5.99 -32.51 26.42
CA ARG A 326 7.40 -32.91 26.42
C ARG A 326 8.29 -31.72 26.13
N ARG A 327 9.45 -31.67 26.81
CA ARG A 327 10.46 -30.64 26.56
C ARG A 327 11.42 -31.12 25.45
N VAL A 328 11.66 -30.26 24.47
CA VAL A 328 12.57 -30.55 23.33
C VAL A 328 14.00 -30.59 23.83
N GLN A 329 14.69 -31.71 23.57
CA GLN A 329 16.06 -31.97 23.98
C GLN A 329 17.06 -31.15 23.14
N GLY A 330 18.34 -31.18 23.52
CA GLY A 330 19.44 -30.51 22.82
C GLY A 330 19.58 -30.91 21.34
N THR A 331 19.19 -32.13 21.00
CA THR A 331 19.19 -32.72 19.65
C THR A 331 17.98 -32.26 18.79
N GLY A 332 17.06 -31.46 19.35
CA GLY A 332 15.82 -31.08 18.67
C GLY A 332 14.73 -32.16 18.69
N THR A 333 14.86 -33.14 19.57
CA THR A 333 13.95 -34.29 19.66
C THR A 333 13.14 -34.29 20.95
N VAL A 334 12.03 -35.02 20.94
CA VAL A 334 11.23 -35.35 22.13
C VAL A 334 11.09 -36.88 22.25
N ASN A 335 10.92 -37.37 23.47
CA ASN A 335 10.61 -38.77 23.73
C ASN A 335 9.09 -38.97 23.80
N CYS A 336 8.58 -39.90 22.99
CA CYS A 336 7.19 -40.31 22.99
C CYS A 336 7.14 -41.85 22.99
N GLY A 337 6.62 -42.46 24.07
CA GLY A 337 6.52 -43.93 24.16
C GLY A 337 7.83 -44.67 23.99
N GLY A 338 8.96 -44.13 24.47
CA GLY A 338 10.29 -44.71 24.29
C GLY A 338 10.95 -44.45 22.92
N LYS A 339 10.25 -43.74 22.02
CA LYS A 339 10.78 -43.41 20.68
C LYS A 339 11.17 -41.94 20.61
N MET A 340 12.27 -41.66 19.96
CA MET A 340 12.75 -40.31 19.74
C MET A 340 12.12 -39.75 18.47
N VAL A 341 11.44 -38.59 18.60
CA VAL A 341 10.78 -37.89 17.51
C VAL A 341 11.51 -36.57 17.28
N TYR A 342 12.02 -36.35 16.08
CA TYR A 342 12.67 -35.09 15.73
C TYR A 342 11.58 -34.01 15.49
N VAL A 343 11.66 -32.91 16.21
CA VAL A 343 10.76 -31.79 16.12
C VAL A 343 11.45 -30.58 15.45
N SER A 344 12.40 -29.97 16.14
CA SER A 344 13.19 -28.86 15.61
C SER A 344 14.30 -28.45 16.57
N HIS A 345 15.48 -28.13 16.07
CA HIS A 345 16.56 -27.53 16.88
C HIS A 345 16.19 -26.12 17.39
N LEU A 346 15.33 -25.39 16.66
CA LEU A 346 14.92 -24.06 17.07
C LEU A 346 14.07 -24.05 18.33
N LEU A 347 13.44 -25.19 18.67
CA LEU A 347 12.59 -25.37 19.85
C LEU A 347 13.33 -25.96 21.04
N LYS A 348 14.66 -26.12 20.98
CA LYS A 348 15.46 -26.61 22.10
C LYS A 348 15.09 -25.93 23.41
N GLY A 349 14.78 -26.75 24.44
CA GLY A 349 14.39 -26.26 25.77
C GLY A 349 12.95 -25.83 25.91
N HIS A 350 12.20 -25.68 24.82
CA HIS A 350 10.77 -25.33 24.87
C HIS A 350 9.87 -26.56 25.07
N PRO A 351 8.74 -26.43 25.77
CA PRO A 351 7.72 -27.46 25.84
C PRO A 351 6.93 -27.54 24.54
N VAL A 352 6.62 -28.73 24.08
CA VAL A 352 5.70 -29.02 22.97
C VAL A 352 4.58 -29.94 23.44
N GLY A 353 3.39 -29.75 22.90
CA GLY A 353 2.23 -30.59 23.17
C GLY A 353 2.09 -31.68 22.12
N LEU A 354 1.88 -32.89 22.56
CA LEU A 354 1.62 -34.09 21.75
C LEU A 354 0.16 -34.47 21.97
N ASN A 355 -0.63 -34.49 20.90
CA ASN A 355 -2.03 -34.91 20.93
C ASN A 355 -2.19 -36.21 20.15
N GLU A 356 -2.65 -37.24 20.83
CA GLU A 356 -2.99 -38.51 20.18
C GLU A 356 -4.40 -38.37 19.55
N VAL A 357 -4.44 -38.42 18.22
CA VAL A 357 -5.70 -38.24 17.45
C VAL A 357 -6.32 -39.58 17.05
N ASP A 358 -5.51 -40.64 17.00
CA ASP A 358 -5.92 -42.01 16.79
C ASP A 358 -4.82 -42.92 17.38
N THR A 359 -5.12 -44.20 17.59
CA THR A 359 -4.19 -45.16 18.19
C THR A 359 -2.84 -45.13 17.50
N GLY A 360 -1.82 -44.62 18.19
CA GLY A 360 -0.46 -44.46 17.69
C GLY A 360 -0.26 -43.33 16.68
N GLN A 361 -1.26 -42.51 16.38
CA GLN A 361 -1.14 -41.34 15.53
C GLN A 361 -1.11 -40.07 16.39
N TRP A 362 -0.04 -39.30 16.26
CA TRP A 362 0.25 -38.14 17.07
C TRP A 362 0.37 -36.87 16.25
N GLU A 363 -0.18 -35.80 16.76
CA GLU A 363 0.04 -34.45 16.29
C GLU A 363 0.89 -33.67 17.28
N VAL A 364 1.87 -32.91 16.77
CA VAL A 364 2.80 -32.13 17.61
C VAL A 364 2.50 -30.65 17.44
N TYR A 365 2.43 -29.94 18.57
CA TYR A 365 2.10 -28.51 18.62
C TYR A 365 3.17 -27.73 19.40
N PHE A 366 3.43 -26.50 18.95
CA PHE A 366 4.09 -25.48 19.75
C PHE A 366 3.13 -24.33 20.00
N GLY A 367 2.64 -24.20 21.23
CA GLY A 367 1.50 -23.35 21.54
C GLY A 367 0.30 -23.69 20.64
N PRO A 368 -0.29 -22.70 19.96
CA PRO A 368 -1.44 -22.94 19.07
C PRO A 368 -1.04 -23.47 17.67
N VAL A 369 0.26 -23.58 17.36
CA VAL A 369 0.73 -23.92 16.01
C VAL A 369 1.04 -25.42 15.91
N LYS A 370 0.33 -26.09 14.99
CA LYS A 370 0.62 -27.49 14.64
C LYS A 370 1.94 -27.58 13.86
N LEU A 371 2.91 -28.33 14.37
CA LEU A 371 4.21 -28.52 13.74
C LEU A 371 4.21 -29.65 12.70
N GLY A 372 3.45 -30.67 12.97
CA GLY A 372 3.36 -31.84 12.11
C GLY A 372 2.66 -33.01 12.80
N SER A 373 2.71 -34.16 12.18
CA SER A 373 2.19 -35.42 12.72
C SER A 373 3.18 -36.54 12.51
N PHE A 374 3.12 -37.57 13.35
CA PHE A 374 3.85 -38.80 13.18
C PHE A 374 2.99 -40.00 13.59
N ASP A 375 3.34 -41.17 13.11
CA ASP A 375 2.68 -42.42 13.46
C ASP A 375 3.73 -43.37 14.06
N GLU A 376 3.55 -43.72 15.31
CA GLU A 376 4.48 -44.57 16.04
C GLU A 376 4.54 -46.00 15.52
N ARG A 377 3.52 -46.47 14.80
CA ARG A 377 3.47 -47.83 14.23
C ARG A 377 4.46 -48.01 13.08
N TYR A 378 4.86 -46.94 12.38
CA TYR A 378 5.86 -47.00 11.30
C TYR A 378 7.29 -46.95 11.79
N ALA A 379 7.53 -46.95 13.09
CA ALA A 379 8.86 -47.03 13.68
C ALA A 379 9.39 -48.47 13.70
N LYS A 380 9.15 -49.25 12.65
CA LYS A 380 9.67 -50.64 12.54
C LYS A 380 11.04 -50.64 11.89
N GLY A 381 12.06 -50.91 12.70
CA GLY A 381 13.43 -51.22 12.26
C GLY A 381 14.48 -50.46 13.07
N ASN A 382 15.45 -51.19 13.58
CA ASN A 382 16.57 -50.71 14.41
C ASN A 382 17.55 -49.78 13.69
N SER A 383 17.24 -49.32 12.48
CA SER A 383 18.15 -48.56 11.62
C SER A 383 17.86 -47.06 11.49
N VAL A 384 16.70 -46.55 12.00
CA VAL A 384 16.41 -45.12 11.97
C VAL A 384 16.34 -44.62 13.41
N PRO A 385 17.31 -43.79 13.87
CA PRO A 385 17.37 -43.32 15.25
C PRO A 385 16.25 -42.37 15.63
N TYR A 386 15.55 -41.78 14.65
CA TYR A 386 14.51 -40.80 14.91
C TYR A 386 13.31 -40.93 13.96
N LEU A 387 12.10 -40.77 14.52
CA LEU A 387 10.91 -40.49 13.73
C LEU A 387 10.94 -39.03 13.28
N THR A 388 10.62 -38.75 12.02
CA THR A 388 10.48 -37.40 11.50
C THR A 388 9.01 -37.02 11.39
N LEU A 389 8.70 -35.76 11.72
CA LEU A 389 7.35 -35.24 11.53
C LEU A 389 7.02 -35.15 10.03
N LYS A 390 5.84 -35.65 9.66
CA LYS A 390 5.22 -35.23 8.40
C LYS A 390 4.84 -33.75 8.57
N SER A 391 5.57 -32.85 7.91
CA SER A 391 5.34 -31.41 8.04
C SER A 391 3.96 -31.02 7.55
N VAL A 392 3.33 -30.07 8.24
CA VAL A 392 2.09 -29.44 7.77
C VAL A 392 2.47 -28.45 6.66
N THR A 393 1.90 -28.60 5.49
CA THR A 393 2.13 -27.70 4.35
C THR A 393 1.47 -26.35 4.52
N HIS A 394 0.58 -26.20 5.50
CA HIS A 394 -0.11 -24.94 5.83
C HIS A 394 -0.14 -24.71 7.35
N VAL A 395 0.41 -23.58 7.77
CA VAL A 395 0.08 -22.98 9.07
C VAL A 395 -1.19 -22.18 8.87
N PRO A 396 -2.21 -22.36 9.71
CA PRO A 396 -3.52 -21.69 9.56
C PRO A 396 -3.43 -20.17 9.58
#